data_e8709505f0e799964fc412534cc768a9
#
_entry.id   e8709505f0e799964fc412534cc768a9
#
_cell.length_a   1.000
_cell.length_b   1.000
_cell.length_c   1.000
_cell.angle_alpha   90.00
_cell.angle_beta   90.00
_cell.angle_gamma   90.00
#
_symmetry.space_group_name_H-M   'P 1'
#
loop_
_entity.id
_entity.type
_entity.pdbx_description
1 polymer ?
#
loop_
_entity_poly.entity_id
_entity_poly.type
_entity_poly.pdbx_seq_one_letter_code
_entity_poly.pdbx_strand_id
1 'polypeptide(L)'
;MVLCLGLTASSAIATELPGIPPETVTDYIHAVIESGRTFYTIHVVERMQKQGGSPAAENWRTEKKTLPLPAQFLAEASDLASKTGTKVRYRLISLWPINPHNGPDGESEKKGLEAVREHPERSATSTLKIGDQTYFKAIYADRAVSQSCVGCHNTHPHSPKKDFKLDDVMGGLVIEIPLGK
;
A
#
# COMPACT_ATOMS: atom_id res chain seq x y z
N MET A 1 -50.22 37.10 42.34
CA MET A 1 -50.23 35.76 41.77
C MET A 1 -49.22 35.80 40.61
N VAL A 2 -48.00 35.36 40.89
CA VAL A 2 -46.87 35.43 39.93
C VAL A 2 -46.78 34.07 39.27
N LEU A 3 -46.95 34.00 37.95
CA LEU A 3 -46.89 32.76 37.16
C LEU A 3 -45.44 32.57 36.70
N CYS A 4 -44.73 31.60 37.32
CA CYS A 4 -43.39 31.18 36.82
C CYS A 4 -43.58 30.23 35.62
N LEU A 5 -43.24 30.69 34.41
CA LEU A 5 -43.06 29.81 33.24
C LEU A 5 -41.70 29.11 33.38
N GLY A 6 -41.72 27.82 33.59
CA GLY A 6 -40.50 26.98 33.55
C GLY A 6 -40.13 26.73 32.08
N LEU A 7 -38.95 27.24 31.63
CA LEU A 7 -38.30 26.83 30.41
C LEU A 7 -37.70 25.43 30.60
N THR A 8 -38.28 24.43 29.94
CA THR A 8 -37.61 23.12 29.78
C THR A 8 -36.59 23.19 28.69
N ALA A 9 -35.32 23.18 29.03
CA ALA A 9 -34.22 23.04 28.08
C ALA A 9 -34.24 21.62 27.50
N SER A 10 -34.62 21.47 26.25
CA SER A 10 -34.51 20.21 25.50
C SER A 10 -33.06 20.00 25.15
N SER A 11 -32.39 19.07 25.83
CA SER A 11 -31.00 18.63 25.46
C SER A 11 -31.10 17.87 24.14
N ALA A 12 -30.66 18.50 23.04
CA ALA A 12 -30.47 17.82 21.79
C ALA A 12 -29.31 16.80 21.99
N ILE A 13 -29.63 15.51 21.95
CA ILE A 13 -28.65 14.44 21.88
C ILE A 13 -28.02 14.57 20.48
N ALA A 14 -26.80 15.08 20.42
CA ALA A 14 -26.00 15.04 19.20
C ALA A 14 -25.74 13.56 18.90
N THR A 15 -26.43 13.00 17.92
CA THR A 15 -26.16 11.68 17.39
C THR A 15 -24.82 11.80 16.64
N GLU A 16 -23.73 11.31 17.23
CA GLU A 16 -22.47 11.20 16.52
C GLU A 16 -22.70 10.29 15.31
N LEU A 17 -22.43 10.81 14.12
CA LEU A 17 -22.45 9.99 12.90
C LEU A 17 -21.35 8.92 13.03
N PRO A 18 -21.65 7.65 12.75
CA PRO A 18 -20.65 6.60 12.80
C PRO A 18 -19.51 6.95 11.84
N GLY A 19 -18.28 6.92 12.33
CA GLY A 19 -17.09 7.12 11.50
C GLY A 19 -16.97 6.03 10.43
N ILE A 20 -16.21 6.31 9.35
CA ILE A 20 -15.90 5.29 8.33
C ILE A 20 -14.97 4.24 8.97
N PRO A 21 -15.28 2.94 8.87
CA PRO A 21 -14.40 1.89 9.38
C PRO A 21 -12.98 1.99 8.80
N PRO A 22 -11.93 1.76 9.59
CA PRO A 22 -10.55 1.87 9.10
C PRO A 22 -10.24 0.91 7.95
N GLU A 23 -10.87 -0.26 7.90
CA GLU A 23 -10.82 -1.19 6.77
C GLU A 23 -11.29 -0.51 5.48
N THR A 24 -12.45 0.14 5.52
CA THR A 24 -13.00 0.85 4.35
C THR A 24 -12.08 1.99 3.89
N VAL A 25 -11.46 2.71 4.84
CA VAL A 25 -10.49 3.76 4.51
C VAL A 25 -9.27 3.18 3.80
N THR A 26 -8.72 2.07 4.31
CA THR A 26 -7.57 1.41 3.67
C THR A 26 -7.94 0.80 2.32
N ASP A 27 -9.17 0.29 2.11
CA ASP A 27 -9.65 -0.19 0.82
C ASP A 27 -9.66 0.94 -0.24
N TYR A 28 -10.15 2.13 0.11
CA TYR A 28 -10.13 3.28 -0.80
C TYR A 28 -8.69 3.71 -1.13
N ILE A 29 -7.82 3.78 -0.13
CA ILE A 29 -6.41 4.11 -0.34
C ILE A 29 -5.73 3.04 -1.21
N HIS A 30 -6.00 1.76 -0.97
CA HIS A 30 -5.50 0.66 -1.77
C HIS A 30 -5.91 0.80 -3.24
N ALA A 31 -7.19 1.02 -3.52
CA ALA A 31 -7.68 1.17 -4.88
C ALA A 31 -6.98 2.29 -5.67
N VAL A 32 -6.71 3.43 -5.02
CA VAL A 32 -5.99 4.55 -5.64
C VAL A 32 -4.52 4.21 -5.89
N ILE A 33 -3.83 3.64 -4.90
CA ILE A 33 -2.40 3.30 -5.01
C ILE A 33 -2.20 2.21 -6.07
N GLU A 34 -3.00 1.15 -6.03
CA GLU A 34 -2.90 0.02 -6.96
C GLU A 34 -3.18 0.45 -8.41
N SER A 35 -4.20 1.29 -8.62
CA SER A 35 -4.49 1.86 -9.94
C SER A 35 -3.34 2.69 -10.47
N GLY A 36 -2.75 3.56 -9.63
CA GLY A 36 -1.61 4.39 -10.00
C GLY A 36 -0.37 3.56 -10.35
N ARG A 37 -0.05 2.54 -9.54
CA ARG A 37 1.06 1.63 -9.79
C ARG A 37 0.86 0.80 -11.06
N THR A 38 -0.33 0.26 -11.26
CA THR A 38 -0.68 -0.51 -12.46
C THR A 38 -0.58 0.35 -13.71
N PHE A 39 -1.14 1.56 -13.68
CA PHE A 39 -1.02 2.52 -14.77
C PHE A 39 0.46 2.83 -15.10
N TYR A 40 1.26 3.15 -14.07
CA TYR A 40 2.69 3.41 -14.25
C TYR A 40 3.43 2.22 -14.86
N THR A 41 3.17 1.01 -14.37
CA THR A 41 3.81 -0.21 -14.86
C THR A 41 3.50 -0.46 -16.33
N ILE A 42 2.22 -0.43 -16.73
CA ILE A 42 1.77 -0.80 -18.06
C ILE A 42 1.99 0.34 -19.06
N HIS A 43 1.56 1.55 -18.71
CA HIS A 43 1.51 2.66 -19.68
C HIS A 43 2.76 3.53 -19.69
N VAL A 44 3.63 3.41 -18.68
CA VAL A 44 4.91 4.12 -18.68
C VAL A 44 6.06 3.13 -18.87
N VAL A 45 6.30 2.24 -17.92
CA VAL A 45 7.48 1.35 -17.93
C VAL A 45 7.44 0.38 -19.11
N GLU A 46 6.40 -0.44 -19.21
CA GLU A 46 6.30 -1.46 -20.26
C GLU A 46 6.23 -0.84 -21.65
N ARG A 47 5.49 0.26 -21.79
CA ARG A 47 5.41 0.99 -23.06
C ARG A 47 6.75 1.55 -23.49
N MET A 48 7.51 2.17 -22.57
CA MET A 48 8.84 2.71 -22.88
C MET A 48 9.83 1.61 -23.26
N GLN A 49 9.79 0.48 -22.56
CA GLN A 49 10.61 -0.69 -22.92
C GLN A 49 10.30 -1.21 -24.33
N LYS A 50 9.01 -1.37 -24.66
CA LYS A 50 8.57 -1.85 -25.99
C LYS A 50 8.92 -0.91 -27.13
N GLN A 51 8.99 0.39 -26.88
CA GLN A 51 9.31 1.41 -27.89
C GLN A 51 10.81 1.69 -28.00
N GLY A 52 11.67 0.96 -27.30
CA GLY A 52 13.12 1.18 -27.27
C GLY A 52 13.51 2.49 -26.57
N GLY A 53 12.63 3.02 -25.71
CA GLY A 53 12.88 4.21 -24.92
C GLY A 53 13.67 3.91 -23.64
N SER A 54 13.43 4.72 -22.60
CA SER A 54 14.11 4.60 -21.32
C SER A 54 13.68 3.34 -20.55
N PRO A 55 14.58 2.41 -20.22
CA PRO A 55 14.23 1.28 -19.36
C PRO A 55 14.00 1.72 -17.92
N ALA A 56 13.28 0.92 -17.14
CA ALA A 56 13.28 1.07 -15.70
C ALA A 56 14.53 0.41 -15.09
N ALA A 57 15.19 1.09 -14.14
CA ALA A 57 16.43 0.63 -13.54
C ALA A 57 16.50 0.95 -12.04
N GLU A 58 17.20 0.11 -11.28
CA GLU A 58 17.37 0.31 -9.82
C GLU A 58 18.12 1.60 -9.49
N ASN A 59 19.10 1.96 -10.33
CA ASN A 59 19.96 3.14 -10.18
C ASN A 59 19.46 4.37 -10.97
N TRP A 60 18.15 4.47 -11.23
CA TRP A 60 17.52 5.51 -12.05
C TRP A 60 17.89 6.94 -11.66
N ARG A 61 18.24 7.18 -10.38
CA ARG A 61 18.63 8.50 -9.90
C ARG A 61 19.98 8.99 -10.44
N THR A 62 20.86 8.05 -10.76
CA THR A 62 22.23 8.32 -11.21
C THR A 62 22.44 7.99 -12.68
N GLU A 63 21.67 7.08 -13.22
CA GLU A 63 21.73 6.67 -14.62
C GLU A 63 20.79 7.52 -15.48
N LYS A 64 21.39 8.10 -16.53
CA LYS A 64 20.63 8.96 -17.47
C LYS A 64 19.69 8.11 -18.34
N LYS A 65 18.53 8.67 -18.67
CA LYS A 65 17.54 8.05 -19.56
C LYS A 65 16.98 6.73 -19.01
N THR A 66 16.79 6.64 -17.70
CA THR A 66 16.13 5.52 -17.02
C THR A 66 14.93 6.02 -16.25
N LEU A 67 13.99 5.11 -15.97
CA LEU A 67 12.80 5.32 -15.17
C LEU A 67 12.96 4.61 -13.83
N PRO A 68 12.32 5.08 -12.74
CA PRO A 68 12.24 4.30 -11.52
C PRO A 68 11.49 2.99 -11.75
N LEU A 69 11.88 1.95 -11.06
CA LEU A 69 11.10 0.71 -11.00
C LEU A 69 9.71 0.98 -10.38
N PRO A 70 8.66 0.20 -10.71
CA PRO A 70 7.33 0.37 -10.10
C PRO A 70 7.34 0.34 -8.58
N ALA A 71 8.21 -0.47 -7.95
CA ALA A 71 8.38 -0.48 -6.50
C ALA A 71 9.03 0.81 -5.98
N GLN A 72 9.99 1.37 -6.70
CA GLN A 72 10.62 2.65 -6.34
C GLN A 72 9.67 3.82 -6.53
N PHE A 73 8.85 3.82 -7.59
CA PHE A 73 7.77 4.79 -7.77
C PHE A 73 6.84 4.82 -6.55
N LEU A 74 6.42 3.65 -6.04
CA LEU A 74 5.60 3.58 -4.84
C LEU A 74 6.33 4.08 -3.59
N ALA A 75 7.60 3.74 -3.42
CA ALA A 75 8.38 4.19 -2.27
C ALA A 75 8.51 5.73 -2.25
N GLU A 76 8.80 6.36 -3.40
CA GLU A 76 8.86 7.81 -3.53
C GLU A 76 7.49 8.48 -3.26
N ALA A 77 6.41 7.90 -3.79
CA ALA A 77 5.07 8.40 -3.56
C ALA A 77 4.65 8.27 -2.08
N SER A 78 5.05 7.19 -1.40
CA SER A 78 4.84 7.02 0.04
C SER A 78 5.60 8.05 0.88
N ASP A 79 6.85 8.35 0.51
CA ASP A 79 7.63 9.40 1.16
C ASP A 79 6.96 10.79 1.01
N LEU A 80 6.45 11.09 -0.17
CA LEU A 80 5.68 12.32 -0.40
C LEU A 80 4.38 12.35 0.42
N ALA A 81 3.63 11.24 0.48
CA ALA A 81 2.40 11.14 1.25
C ALA A 81 2.67 11.35 2.76
N SER A 82 3.75 10.79 3.29
CA SER A 82 4.12 10.95 4.71
C SER A 82 4.36 12.41 5.11
N LYS A 83 4.73 13.27 4.16
CA LYS A 83 4.99 14.72 4.36
C LYS A 83 3.71 15.57 4.36
N THR A 84 2.55 15.00 4.03
CA THR A 84 1.27 15.75 3.99
C THR A 84 0.64 15.97 5.37
N GLY A 85 1.23 15.43 6.44
CA GLY A 85 0.68 15.55 7.80
C GLY A 85 -0.41 14.50 8.14
N THR A 86 -0.88 13.73 7.16
CA THR A 86 -1.89 12.67 7.37
C THR A 86 -1.35 11.47 8.14
N LYS A 87 -0.02 11.31 8.18
CA LYS A 87 0.69 10.15 8.76
C LYS A 87 0.33 8.81 8.12
N VAL A 88 -0.30 8.82 6.96
CA VAL A 88 -0.52 7.61 6.16
C VAL A 88 0.81 7.12 5.64
N ARG A 89 1.05 5.83 5.72
CA ARG A 89 2.26 5.17 5.21
C ARG A 89 1.86 3.95 4.41
N TYR A 90 2.62 3.67 3.37
CA TYR A 90 2.46 2.44 2.59
C TYR A 90 3.77 1.98 2.00
N ARG A 91 3.93 0.67 1.81
CA ARG A 91 5.12 0.07 1.21
C ARG A 91 4.81 -1.31 0.62
N LEU A 92 5.63 -1.72 -0.34
CA LEU A 92 5.61 -3.09 -0.85
C LEU A 92 6.54 -3.97 -0.02
N ILE A 93 6.04 -5.16 0.31
CA ILE A 93 6.80 -6.21 0.97
C ILE A 93 6.62 -7.54 0.24
N SER A 94 7.56 -8.46 0.39
CA SER A 94 7.47 -9.78 -0.25
C SER A 94 8.09 -10.86 0.63
N LEU A 95 7.58 -12.09 0.51
CA LEU A 95 8.25 -13.30 1.03
C LEU A 95 9.51 -13.65 0.20
N TRP A 96 9.63 -13.08 -1.00
CA TRP A 96 10.72 -13.29 -1.94
C TRP A 96 11.31 -11.96 -2.42
N PRO A 97 11.80 -11.09 -1.51
CA PRO A 97 12.25 -9.76 -1.89
C PRO A 97 13.56 -9.83 -2.68
N ILE A 98 13.64 -9.09 -3.80
CA ILE A 98 14.91 -8.86 -4.51
C ILE A 98 15.79 -7.95 -3.67
N ASN A 99 15.21 -6.85 -3.17
CA ASN A 99 15.86 -6.00 -2.17
C ASN A 99 15.48 -6.51 -0.77
N PRO A 100 16.44 -6.96 0.06
CA PRO A 100 16.17 -7.48 1.41
C PRO A 100 15.36 -6.53 2.31
N HIS A 101 15.48 -5.20 2.10
CA HIS A 101 14.70 -4.21 2.85
C HIS A 101 13.20 -4.24 2.57
N ASN A 102 12.78 -4.92 1.51
CA ASN A 102 11.36 -5.15 1.19
C ASN A 102 10.85 -6.49 1.75
N GLY A 103 11.56 -7.10 2.67
CA GLY A 103 11.05 -8.24 3.45
C GLY A 103 9.99 -7.83 4.47
N PRO A 104 9.27 -8.80 5.04
CA PRO A 104 8.32 -8.55 6.12
C PRO A 104 9.04 -8.11 7.40
N ASP A 105 8.46 -7.16 8.13
CA ASP A 105 8.92 -6.74 9.46
C ASP A 105 8.24 -7.61 10.53
N GLY A 106 8.88 -8.71 10.86
CA GLY A 106 8.44 -9.66 11.88
C GLY A 106 7.31 -10.62 11.45
N GLU A 107 6.90 -11.45 12.42
CA GLU A 107 5.95 -12.54 12.18
C GLU A 107 4.54 -12.08 11.76
N SER A 108 4.10 -10.91 12.23
CA SER A 108 2.77 -10.39 11.87
C SER A 108 2.65 -10.12 10.37
N GLU A 109 3.67 -9.48 9.77
CA GLU A 109 3.67 -9.21 8.34
C GLU A 109 3.90 -10.45 7.50
N LYS A 110 4.76 -11.36 7.97
CA LYS A 110 4.95 -12.65 7.32
C LYS A 110 3.63 -13.43 7.22
N LYS A 111 2.90 -13.57 8.33
CA LYS A 111 1.57 -14.21 8.34
C LYS A 111 0.56 -13.47 7.47
N GLY A 112 0.61 -12.14 7.46
CA GLY A 112 -0.23 -11.33 6.58
C GLY A 112 0.04 -11.59 5.10
N LEU A 113 1.33 -11.70 4.70
CA LEU A 113 1.72 -12.08 3.33
C LEU A 113 1.27 -13.49 2.96
N GLU A 114 1.40 -14.46 3.88
CA GLU A 114 0.92 -15.82 3.67
C GLU A 114 -0.60 -15.84 3.48
N ALA A 115 -1.34 -15.10 4.30
CA ALA A 115 -2.79 -15.01 4.21
C ALA A 115 -3.27 -14.39 2.88
N VAL A 116 -2.68 -13.28 2.44
CA VAL A 116 -3.07 -12.65 1.16
C VAL A 116 -2.58 -13.44 -0.06
N ARG A 117 -1.57 -14.29 0.09
CA ARG A 117 -1.19 -15.24 -0.96
C ARG A 117 -2.22 -16.36 -1.12
N GLU A 118 -2.77 -16.86 -0.02
CA GLU A 118 -3.79 -17.92 -0.03
C GLU A 118 -5.16 -17.37 -0.41
N HIS A 119 -5.49 -16.16 0.03
CA HIS A 119 -6.77 -15.48 -0.17
C HIS A 119 -6.55 -14.06 -0.71
N PRO A 120 -6.11 -13.91 -1.97
CA PRO A 120 -5.70 -12.61 -2.50
C PRO A 120 -6.85 -11.62 -2.74
N GLU A 121 -8.09 -12.08 -2.59
CA GLU A 121 -9.30 -11.24 -2.61
C GLU A 121 -9.61 -10.58 -1.26
N ARG A 122 -8.84 -10.89 -0.21
CA ARG A 122 -9.02 -10.37 1.15
C ARG A 122 -7.76 -9.68 1.64
N SER A 123 -7.92 -8.59 2.34
CA SER A 123 -6.81 -7.98 3.07
C SER A 123 -6.55 -8.71 4.40
N ALA A 124 -5.29 -8.77 4.81
CA ALA A 124 -4.90 -9.19 6.16
C ALA A 124 -4.74 -7.94 7.04
N THR A 125 -5.52 -7.84 8.12
CA THR A 125 -5.56 -6.65 8.96
C THR A 125 -4.98 -6.90 10.35
N SER A 126 -4.41 -5.85 10.94
CA SER A 126 -3.89 -5.84 12.31
C SER A 126 -3.81 -4.41 12.85
N THR A 127 -3.50 -4.29 14.13
CA THR A 127 -3.14 -3.00 14.73
C THR A 127 -1.71 -3.04 15.23
N LEU A 128 -1.03 -1.89 15.17
CA LEU A 128 0.30 -1.75 15.75
C LEU A 128 0.41 -0.41 16.47
N LYS A 129 1.31 -0.35 17.45
CA LYS A 129 1.61 0.88 18.19
C LYS A 129 3.02 1.34 17.86
N ILE A 130 3.17 2.62 17.49
CA ILE A 130 4.46 3.25 17.21
C ILE A 130 4.55 4.50 18.08
N GLY A 131 5.38 4.45 19.11
CA GLY A 131 5.35 5.45 20.17
C GLY A 131 3.98 5.48 20.85
N ASP A 132 3.37 6.66 20.93
CA ASP A 132 2.04 6.83 21.50
C ASP A 132 0.89 6.73 20.49
N GLN A 133 1.22 6.54 19.22
CA GLN A 133 0.22 6.47 18.14
C GLN A 133 -0.12 5.00 17.80
N THR A 134 -1.41 4.68 17.80
CA THR A 134 -1.92 3.42 17.29
C THR A 134 -2.23 3.56 15.79
N TYR A 135 -1.88 2.54 15.02
CA TYR A 135 -2.16 2.45 13.59
C TYR A 135 -3.01 1.22 13.29
N PHE A 136 -3.93 1.37 12.36
CA PHE A 136 -4.52 0.25 11.66
C PHE A 136 -3.63 -0.10 10.47
N LYS A 137 -3.29 -1.37 10.33
CA LYS A 137 -2.48 -1.93 9.24
C LYS A 137 -3.32 -2.89 8.42
N ALA A 138 -3.33 -2.71 7.11
CA ALA A 138 -3.88 -3.65 6.14
C ALA A 138 -2.81 -4.07 5.15
N ILE A 139 -2.77 -5.35 4.78
CA ILE A 139 -1.91 -5.92 3.75
C ILE A 139 -2.81 -6.45 2.64
N TYR A 140 -2.59 -5.98 1.43
CA TYR A 140 -3.31 -6.38 0.22
C TYR A 140 -2.38 -7.18 -0.69
N ALA A 141 -2.91 -8.15 -1.42
CA ALA A 141 -2.12 -8.92 -2.37
C ALA A 141 -1.55 -8.02 -3.47
N ASP A 142 -0.24 -8.09 -3.69
CA ASP A 142 0.43 -7.44 -4.83
C ASP A 142 0.66 -8.46 -5.93
N ARG A 143 -0.07 -8.31 -7.06
CA ARG A 143 -0.06 -9.26 -8.16
C ARG A 143 0.85 -8.81 -9.31
N ALA A 144 1.31 -9.78 -10.07
CA ALA A 144 2.04 -9.56 -11.32
C ALA A 144 1.10 -9.03 -12.40
N VAL A 145 0.98 -7.71 -12.54
CA VAL A 145 0.05 -7.03 -13.46
C VAL A 145 0.56 -6.97 -14.92
N SER A 146 1.82 -7.31 -15.16
CA SER A 146 2.41 -7.30 -16.51
C SER A 146 3.54 -8.31 -16.67
N GLN A 147 3.87 -8.62 -17.93
CA GLN A 147 5.03 -9.45 -18.28
C GLN A 147 6.35 -8.80 -17.84
N SER A 148 6.42 -7.48 -17.74
CA SER A 148 7.60 -6.79 -17.22
C SER A 148 7.86 -7.12 -15.73
N CYS A 149 6.81 -7.32 -14.92
CA CYS A 149 6.95 -7.77 -13.53
C CYS A 149 7.57 -9.17 -13.48
N VAL A 150 6.94 -10.11 -14.21
CA VAL A 150 7.34 -11.51 -14.30
C VAL A 150 8.76 -11.65 -14.84
N GLY A 151 9.06 -10.98 -15.95
CA GLY A 151 10.37 -11.04 -16.61
C GLY A 151 11.49 -10.56 -15.71
N CYS A 152 11.32 -9.39 -15.08
CA CYS A 152 12.31 -8.84 -14.17
C CYS A 152 12.55 -9.78 -12.97
N HIS A 153 11.48 -10.18 -12.25
CA HIS A 153 11.62 -11.01 -11.06
C HIS A 153 12.17 -12.41 -11.35
N ASN A 154 11.83 -13.02 -12.50
CA ASN A 154 12.32 -14.35 -12.83
C ASN A 154 13.76 -14.36 -13.35
N THR A 155 14.28 -13.24 -13.85
CA THR A 155 15.65 -13.17 -14.41
C THR A 155 16.64 -12.47 -13.50
N HIS A 156 16.17 -11.68 -12.53
CA HIS A 156 17.03 -10.91 -11.65
C HIS A 156 17.97 -11.83 -10.84
N PRO A 157 19.29 -11.55 -10.78
CA PRO A 157 20.27 -12.43 -10.10
C PRO A 157 19.95 -12.62 -8.62
N HIS A 158 19.44 -11.60 -7.94
CA HIS A 158 19.10 -11.65 -6.51
C HIS A 158 17.67 -12.09 -6.22
N SER A 159 16.89 -12.48 -7.24
CA SER A 159 15.53 -12.97 -7.00
C SER A 159 15.57 -14.37 -6.40
N PRO A 160 14.98 -14.57 -5.20
CA PRO A 160 14.97 -15.91 -4.57
C PRO A 160 13.88 -16.82 -5.16
N LYS A 161 12.95 -16.28 -5.95
CA LYS A 161 11.89 -17.03 -6.65
C LYS A 161 11.86 -16.62 -8.13
N LYS A 162 11.93 -17.61 -9.06
CA LYS A 162 12.13 -17.38 -10.48
C LYS A 162 11.11 -18.08 -11.39
N ASP A 163 9.93 -18.37 -10.85
CA ASP A 163 8.86 -19.09 -11.52
C ASP A 163 7.50 -18.40 -11.45
N PHE A 164 7.52 -17.07 -11.27
CA PHE A 164 6.30 -16.24 -11.29
C PHE A 164 5.63 -16.26 -12.65
N LYS A 165 4.30 -16.18 -12.63
CA LYS A 165 3.42 -16.02 -13.79
C LYS A 165 2.60 -14.75 -13.67
N LEU A 166 1.94 -14.35 -14.75
CA LEU A 166 0.94 -13.29 -14.67
C LEU A 166 -0.13 -13.65 -13.62
N ASP A 167 -0.58 -12.65 -12.91
CA ASP A 167 -1.57 -12.73 -11.83
C ASP A 167 -1.10 -13.45 -10.55
N ASP A 168 0.10 -14.01 -10.52
CA ASP A 168 0.67 -14.53 -9.29
C ASP A 168 0.82 -13.42 -8.24
N VAL A 169 0.57 -13.77 -6.98
CA VAL A 169 0.87 -12.89 -5.84
C VAL A 169 2.38 -12.87 -5.64
N MET A 170 3.00 -11.72 -5.87
CA MET A 170 4.45 -11.50 -5.75
C MET A 170 4.84 -10.92 -4.39
N GLY A 171 3.87 -10.36 -3.69
CA GLY A 171 4.09 -9.70 -2.41
C GLY A 171 2.80 -9.15 -1.82
N GLY A 172 2.93 -8.11 -1.01
CA GLY A 172 1.80 -7.38 -0.43
C GLY A 172 2.06 -5.89 -0.38
N LEU A 173 1.01 -5.12 -0.63
CA LEU A 173 0.97 -3.69 -0.35
C LEU A 173 0.49 -3.49 1.10
N VAL A 174 1.38 -3.03 1.96
CA VAL A 174 1.06 -2.63 3.34
C VAL A 174 0.56 -1.19 3.32
N ILE A 175 -0.56 -0.94 3.96
CA ILE A 175 -1.10 0.40 4.21
C ILE A 175 -1.31 0.57 5.71
N GLU A 176 -0.80 1.66 6.26
CA GLU A 176 -0.94 2.00 7.68
C GLU A 176 -1.57 3.38 7.82
N ILE A 177 -2.69 3.45 8.54
CA ILE A 177 -3.39 4.69 8.85
C ILE A 177 -3.45 4.90 10.37
N PRO A 178 -3.28 6.14 10.87
CA PRO A 178 -3.38 6.41 12.31
C PRO A 178 -4.82 6.24 12.78
N LEU A 179 -4.99 5.61 13.95
CA LEU A 179 -6.28 5.51 14.66
C LEU A 179 -6.33 6.55 15.76
N GLY A 180 -7.42 7.32 15.79
CA GLY A 180 -7.60 8.39 16.75
C GLY A 180 -6.73 9.62 16.45
N LYS A 181 -7.03 10.70 17.13
CA LYS A 181 -6.19 11.90 17.22
C LYS A 181 -5.37 11.85 18.50
#